data_81d2b5665049012017c6ee3208064b9c
#
_entry.id   81d2b5665049012017c6ee3208064b9c
#
_cell.length_a   1.000
_cell.length_b   1.000
_cell.length_c   1.000
_cell.angle_alpha   90.00
_cell.angle_beta   90.00
_cell.angle_gamma   90.00
#
_symmetry.space_group_name_H-M   'P 1'
#
loop_
_entity.id
_entity.type
_entity.pdbx_description
1 polymer ?
#
loop_
_entity_poly.entity_id
_entity_poly.type
_entity_poly.pdbx_seq_one_letter_code
_entity_poly.pdbx_strand_id
1 'polypeptide(L)'
;MAEDATPLHPDLRKDNVIVHSHMTMGDSEFTYERGLEKAGSGYGSEEIISLEKEYDTPRISHCHIELPVSWAYVDTNGKITVVSSTQIPHIVRRCTAQALGVPIGRVRIIKPYIGGGFGNKQDVLYEPLNAFLTMSVGGRPVRLEISREETISGTRTRHAIKGKCRGLVTKDGRILARKLEAYANNGAYASHGHAICANCGNVFKKGSFDTSPYSFYVNLFFSINVIMPKRG
;
A
#
# COMPACT_ATOMS: atom_id res chain seq x y z
N MET A 1 0.41 13.15 13.46
CA MET A 1 -0.50 13.83 12.51
C MET A 1 -0.85 15.14 13.14
N ALA A 2 -0.94 16.20 12.37
CA ALA A 2 -1.38 17.45 12.90
C ALA A 2 -2.90 17.34 13.17
N GLU A 3 -3.31 17.57 14.41
CA GLU A 3 -4.73 17.57 14.81
C GLU A 3 -5.52 18.69 14.09
N ASP A 4 -4.80 19.64 13.49
CA ASP A 4 -5.28 20.81 12.75
C ASP A 4 -5.26 20.63 11.22
N ALA A 5 -5.04 19.41 10.69
CA ALA A 5 -5.05 19.17 9.26
C ALA A 5 -6.43 19.42 8.66
N THR A 6 -6.52 20.33 7.68
CA THR A 6 -7.78 20.65 7.00
C THR A 6 -8.34 19.41 6.31
N PRO A 7 -9.61 19.04 6.56
CA PRO A 7 -10.25 17.94 5.85
C PRO A 7 -10.30 18.19 4.34
N LEU A 8 -9.97 17.16 3.54
CA LEU A 8 -10.00 17.23 2.08
C LEU A 8 -11.39 17.23 1.50
N HIS A 9 -12.32 16.57 2.18
CA HIS A 9 -13.70 16.41 1.77
C HIS A 9 -14.61 16.69 2.97
N PRO A 10 -14.71 17.96 3.43
CA PRO A 10 -15.47 18.33 4.63
C PRO A 10 -16.96 17.98 4.52
N ASP A 11 -17.50 17.93 3.29
CA ASP A 11 -18.90 17.56 3.01
C ASP A 11 -19.17 16.07 3.21
N LEU A 12 -18.14 15.24 3.09
CA LEU A 12 -18.25 13.78 3.20
C LEU A 12 -17.69 13.25 4.51
N ARG A 13 -16.66 13.88 5.06
CA ARG A 13 -15.98 13.43 6.28
C ARG A 13 -15.43 14.61 7.08
N LYS A 14 -15.70 14.59 8.39
CA LYS A 14 -15.13 15.59 9.32
C LYS A 14 -13.68 15.30 9.71
N ASP A 15 -13.23 14.09 9.41
CA ASP A 15 -11.87 13.62 9.64
C ASP A 15 -11.23 13.13 8.33
N ASN A 16 -9.93 13.07 8.29
CA ASN A 16 -9.17 12.56 7.14
C ASN A 16 -9.01 11.03 7.17
N VAL A 17 -9.81 10.32 7.95
CA VAL A 17 -9.74 8.86 8.08
C VAL A 17 -10.50 8.19 6.95
N ILE A 18 -9.81 7.43 6.09
CA ILE A 18 -10.42 6.67 4.99
C ILE A 18 -11.03 5.37 5.51
N VAL A 19 -10.27 4.66 6.31
CA VAL A 19 -10.64 3.36 6.85
C VAL A 19 -10.12 3.25 8.27
N HIS A 20 -11.02 2.89 9.15
CA HIS A 20 -10.70 2.43 10.49
C HIS A 20 -10.91 0.92 10.51
N SER A 21 -9.84 0.16 10.70
CA SER A 21 -9.92 -1.30 10.80
C SER A 21 -9.38 -1.75 12.15
N HIS A 22 -10.18 -2.53 12.83
CA HIS A 22 -9.83 -3.16 14.08
C HIS A 22 -9.99 -4.68 13.92
N MET A 23 -8.91 -5.41 14.15
CA MET A 23 -8.93 -6.87 14.17
C MET A 23 -8.40 -7.34 15.51
N THR A 24 -9.20 -8.13 16.21
CA THR A 24 -8.80 -8.80 17.44
C THR A 24 -8.89 -10.31 17.28
N MET A 25 -8.03 -11.03 17.96
CA MET A 25 -8.20 -12.45 18.25
C MET A 25 -8.18 -12.60 19.76
N GLY A 26 -9.32 -13.00 20.31
CA GLY A 26 -9.54 -12.99 21.75
C GLY A 26 -9.75 -11.55 22.28
N ASP A 27 -10.01 -11.41 23.55
CA ASP A 27 -9.98 -10.11 24.22
C ASP A 27 -8.54 -9.71 24.51
N SER A 28 -7.99 -8.90 23.61
CA SER A 28 -6.56 -8.59 23.60
C SER A 28 -6.15 -7.60 24.68
N GLU A 29 -7.03 -6.70 25.08
CA GLU A 29 -6.75 -5.79 26.21
C GLU A 29 -6.81 -6.56 27.52
N PHE A 30 -7.88 -7.33 27.71
CA PHE A 30 -8.01 -8.25 28.85
C PHE A 30 -6.89 -9.28 28.89
N THR A 31 -6.45 -9.77 27.73
CA THR A 31 -5.34 -10.75 27.70
C THR A 31 -3.98 -10.11 27.93
N TYR A 32 -3.80 -8.84 27.51
CA TYR A 32 -2.60 -8.08 27.85
C TYR A 32 -2.56 -7.79 29.36
N GLU A 33 -3.68 -7.35 29.94
CA GLU A 33 -3.83 -7.13 31.38
C GLU A 33 -3.71 -8.44 32.16
N ARG A 34 -4.36 -9.51 31.69
CA ARG A 34 -4.25 -10.84 32.30
C ARG A 34 -2.86 -11.46 32.14
N GLY A 35 -2.14 -11.14 31.07
CA GLY A 35 -0.73 -11.48 30.89
C GLY A 35 0.13 -10.78 31.95
N LEU A 36 -0.16 -9.52 32.24
CA LEU A 36 0.46 -8.78 33.34
C LEU A 36 0.06 -9.33 34.70
N GLU A 37 -1.20 -9.69 34.90
CA GLU A 37 -1.69 -10.33 36.14
C GLU A 37 -1.15 -11.74 36.33
N LYS A 38 -1.09 -12.55 35.26
CA LYS A 38 -0.45 -13.89 35.30
C LYS A 38 1.04 -13.79 35.54
N ALA A 39 1.69 -12.70 35.13
CA ALA A 39 3.05 -12.38 35.50
C ALA A 39 3.20 -12.25 37.02
N GLY A 40 2.16 -11.72 37.69
CA GLY A 40 2.13 -11.65 39.17
C GLY A 40 1.75 -12.92 39.88
N SER A 41 1.14 -13.91 39.21
CA SER A 41 0.52 -15.09 39.90
C SER A 41 1.07 -16.45 39.55
N GLY A 42 2.06 -16.59 38.68
CA GLY A 42 2.57 -17.93 38.30
C GLY A 42 3.90 -17.96 37.54
N TYR A 43 4.27 -16.84 36.94
CA TYR A 43 5.63 -16.57 36.49
C TYR A 43 6.17 -15.52 37.44
N GLY A 44 7.31 -15.72 38.06
CA GLY A 44 7.93 -14.68 38.88
C GLY A 44 8.02 -13.39 38.05
N SER A 45 7.76 -12.25 38.65
CA SER A 45 7.78 -10.94 37.95
C SER A 45 9.09 -10.66 37.21
N GLU A 46 10.16 -11.37 37.58
CA GLU A 46 11.47 -11.35 36.92
C GLU A 46 11.53 -12.12 35.59
N GLU A 47 10.55 -12.96 35.27
CA GLU A 47 10.55 -13.81 34.06
C GLU A 47 9.82 -13.21 32.88
N ILE A 48 9.07 -12.13 33.07
CA ILE A 48 8.30 -11.46 32.00
C ILE A 48 8.91 -10.13 31.65
N ILE A 49 9.15 -9.96 30.37
CA ILE A 49 9.64 -8.73 29.77
C ILE A 49 8.49 -8.02 29.08
N SER A 50 8.16 -6.82 29.52
CA SER A 50 7.25 -5.92 28.80
C SER A 50 8.04 -5.04 27.85
N LEU A 51 7.69 -5.08 26.58
CA LEU A 51 8.29 -4.29 25.53
C LEU A 51 7.25 -3.32 24.96
N GLU A 52 7.62 -2.05 24.86
CA GLU A 52 6.86 -1.04 24.14
C GLU A 52 7.82 -0.24 23.28
N LYS A 53 7.51 -0.11 21.99
CA LYS A 53 8.32 0.66 21.06
C LYS A 53 7.50 1.27 19.94
N GLU A 54 7.89 2.49 19.56
CA GLU A 54 7.36 3.18 18.39
C GLU A 54 8.33 3.04 17.22
N TYR A 55 7.75 2.89 16.02
CA TYR A 55 8.47 2.77 14.76
C TYR A 55 7.88 3.76 13.75
N ASP A 56 8.75 4.37 12.97
CA ASP A 56 8.37 5.26 11.88
C ASP A 56 9.05 4.78 10.58
N THR A 57 8.24 4.52 9.57
CA THR A 57 8.74 4.18 8.23
C THR A 57 8.41 5.32 7.28
N PRO A 58 9.40 5.91 6.61
CA PRO A 58 9.18 7.03 5.72
C PRO A 58 8.47 6.60 4.41
N ARG A 59 7.91 7.59 3.71
CA ARG A 59 7.46 7.44 2.35
C ARG A 59 8.68 7.33 1.42
N ILE A 60 8.75 6.23 0.65
CA ILE A 60 9.91 5.93 -0.20
C ILE A 60 9.44 5.47 -1.58
N SER A 61 10.11 5.91 -2.65
CA SER A 61 9.96 5.32 -3.97
C SER A 61 10.46 3.87 -3.98
N HIS A 62 9.80 3.00 -4.73
CA HIS A 62 10.17 1.58 -4.85
C HIS A 62 11.51 1.38 -5.55
N CYS A 63 11.94 2.34 -6.37
CA CYS A 63 13.24 2.35 -7.09
C CYS A 63 13.55 1.03 -7.80
N HIS A 64 12.54 0.38 -8.41
CA HIS A 64 12.78 -0.82 -9.24
C HIS A 64 13.74 -0.50 -10.39
N ILE A 65 14.59 -1.46 -10.75
CA ILE A 65 15.66 -1.25 -11.75
C ILE A 65 15.07 -0.92 -13.12
N GLU A 66 14.11 -1.72 -13.59
CA GLU A 66 13.38 -1.44 -14.81
C GLU A 66 12.39 -0.29 -14.61
N LEU A 67 12.55 0.79 -15.32
CA LEU A 67 11.61 1.92 -15.34
C LEU A 67 10.25 1.49 -15.88
N PRO A 68 9.15 2.20 -15.55
CA PRO A 68 7.87 1.97 -16.22
C PRO A 68 8.00 2.26 -17.70
N VAL A 69 7.74 1.23 -18.50
CA VAL A 69 7.85 1.28 -19.94
C VAL A 69 6.67 0.55 -20.57
N SER A 70 6.14 1.12 -21.63
CA SER A 70 5.15 0.49 -22.48
C SER A 70 5.42 0.75 -23.95
N TRP A 71 4.96 -0.16 -24.78
CA TRP A 71 4.97 -0.08 -26.22
C TRP A 71 3.60 -0.44 -26.76
N ALA A 72 3.00 0.42 -27.55
CA ALA A 72 1.67 0.24 -28.10
C ALA A 72 1.67 0.29 -29.63
N TYR A 73 0.78 -0.49 -30.25
CA TYR A 73 0.55 -0.52 -31.69
C TYR A 73 -0.86 -1.08 -31.99
N VAL A 74 -1.37 -0.81 -33.20
CA VAL A 74 -2.58 -1.48 -33.69
C VAL A 74 -2.15 -2.69 -34.51
N ASP A 75 -2.62 -3.88 -34.13
CA ASP A 75 -2.29 -5.12 -34.83
C ASP A 75 -3.10 -5.29 -36.13
N THR A 76 -2.76 -6.30 -36.91
CA THR A 76 -3.44 -6.62 -38.19
C THR A 76 -4.92 -6.93 -38.06
N ASN A 77 -5.40 -7.30 -36.87
CA ASN A 77 -6.80 -7.52 -36.55
C ASN A 77 -7.51 -6.26 -36.06
N GLY A 78 -6.84 -5.12 -36.10
CA GLY A 78 -7.34 -3.83 -35.64
C GLY A 78 -7.41 -3.71 -34.11
N LYS A 79 -6.76 -4.57 -33.32
CA LYS A 79 -6.72 -4.45 -31.86
C LYS A 79 -5.59 -3.53 -31.44
N ILE A 80 -5.90 -2.69 -30.46
CA ILE A 80 -4.92 -1.86 -29.79
C ILE A 80 -4.14 -2.77 -28.82
N THR A 81 -2.90 -3.10 -29.19
CA THR A 81 -2.03 -3.97 -28.42
C THR A 81 -1.03 -3.13 -27.64
N VAL A 82 -1.01 -3.28 -26.33
CA VAL A 82 -0.05 -2.61 -25.43
C VAL A 82 0.80 -3.66 -24.74
N VAL A 83 2.09 -3.59 -24.97
CA VAL A 83 3.10 -4.38 -24.25
C VAL A 83 3.59 -3.50 -23.09
N SER A 84 3.39 -3.92 -21.86
CA SER A 84 3.75 -3.10 -20.70
C SER A 84 4.34 -3.92 -19.57
N SER A 85 5.30 -3.31 -18.88
CA SER A 85 5.90 -3.84 -17.65
C SER A 85 4.96 -3.67 -16.44
N THR A 86 3.72 -4.13 -16.56
CA THR A 86 2.68 -4.03 -15.53
C THR A 86 2.57 -5.29 -14.66
N GLN A 87 2.17 -5.12 -13.40
CA GLN A 87 1.83 -6.24 -12.51
C GLN A 87 0.36 -6.69 -12.63
N ILE A 88 -0.50 -5.88 -13.29
CA ILE A 88 -1.97 -6.04 -13.32
C ILE A 88 -2.56 -5.96 -14.74
N PRO A 89 -2.17 -6.83 -15.68
CA PRO A 89 -2.51 -6.69 -17.09
C PRO A 89 -4.03 -6.65 -17.35
N HIS A 90 -4.84 -7.36 -16.57
CA HIS A 90 -6.29 -7.39 -16.74
C HIS A 90 -6.95 -6.06 -16.36
N ILE A 91 -6.47 -5.41 -15.29
CA ILE A 91 -6.97 -4.10 -14.87
C ILE A 91 -6.53 -3.03 -15.86
N VAL A 92 -5.26 -3.07 -16.29
CA VAL A 92 -4.73 -2.17 -17.34
C VAL A 92 -5.59 -2.27 -18.61
N ARG A 93 -5.93 -3.49 -19.04
CA ARG A 93 -6.80 -3.70 -20.20
C ARG A 93 -8.15 -3.00 -20.05
N ARG A 94 -8.81 -3.21 -18.91
CA ARG A 94 -10.12 -2.61 -18.62
C ARG A 94 -10.02 -1.09 -18.60
N CYS A 95 -9.08 -0.53 -17.86
CA CYS A 95 -8.92 0.91 -17.72
C CYS A 95 -8.51 1.58 -19.03
N THR A 96 -7.65 0.94 -19.84
CA THR A 96 -7.28 1.44 -21.16
C THR A 96 -8.52 1.47 -22.09
N ALA A 97 -9.32 0.42 -22.11
CA ALA A 97 -10.55 0.39 -22.90
C ALA A 97 -11.54 1.48 -22.48
N GLN A 98 -11.71 1.68 -21.17
CA GLN A 98 -12.57 2.73 -20.62
C GLN A 98 -12.06 4.14 -20.98
N ALA A 99 -10.76 4.38 -20.81
CA ALA A 99 -10.15 5.68 -21.12
C ALA A 99 -10.25 6.06 -22.60
N LEU A 100 -10.19 5.07 -23.49
CA LEU A 100 -10.31 5.27 -24.93
C LEU A 100 -11.77 5.26 -25.44
N GLY A 101 -12.74 4.91 -24.61
CA GLY A 101 -14.13 4.76 -25.02
C GLY A 101 -14.37 3.60 -26.00
N VAL A 102 -13.55 2.53 -25.97
CA VAL A 102 -13.65 1.41 -26.89
C VAL A 102 -14.08 0.11 -26.15
N PRO A 103 -14.71 -0.85 -26.86
CA PRO A 103 -15.01 -2.15 -26.27
C PRO A 103 -13.74 -2.85 -25.77
N ILE A 104 -13.81 -3.52 -24.63
CA ILE A 104 -12.67 -4.23 -24.01
C ILE A 104 -12.03 -5.28 -24.93
N GLY A 105 -12.82 -5.85 -25.87
CA GLY A 105 -12.34 -6.79 -26.88
C GLY A 105 -11.38 -6.16 -27.91
N ARG A 106 -11.38 -4.83 -28.03
CA ARG A 106 -10.48 -4.08 -28.92
C ARG A 106 -9.10 -3.85 -28.32
N VAL A 107 -8.94 -4.06 -27.02
CA VAL A 107 -7.67 -3.86 -26.30
C VAL A 107 -7.05 -5.19 -25.92
N ARG A 108 -5.76 -5.35 -26.21
CA ARG A 108 -4.92 -6.46 -25.80
C ARG A 108 -3.74 -5.96 -24.99
N ILE A 109 -3.52 -6.53 -23.82
CA ILE A 109 -2.33 -6.25 -23.01
C ILE A 109 -1.43 -7.47 -23.03
N ILE A 110 -0.16 -7.25 -23.33
CA ILE A 110 0.90 -8.26 -23.26
C ILE A 110 1.83 -7.85 -22.10
N LYS A 111 1.94 -8.74 -21.13
CA LYS A 111 2.84 -8.60 -19.99
C LYS A 111 4.10 -9.44 -20.23
N PRO A 112 5.25 -8.83 -20.55
CA PRO A 112 6.53 -9.54 -20.57
C PRO A 112 7.01 -9.84 -19.14
N TYR A 113 8.18 -10.44 -19.00
CA TYR A 113 8.92 -10.44 -17.75
C TYR A 113 9.23 -9.01 -17.32
N ILE A 114 9.10 -8.72 -16.03
CA ILE A 114 9.28 -7.38 -15.50
C ILE A 114 10.53 -7.34 -14.61
N GLY A 115 11.33 -6.28 -14.74
CA GLY A 115 12.54 -6.03 -13.98
C GLY A 115 12.30 -5.35 -12.63
N GLY A 116 11.32 -5.87 -11.87
CA GLY A 116 10.89 -5.33 -10.59
C GLY A 116 9.66 -4.46 -10.69
N GLY A 117 8.89 -4.41 -9.62
CA GLY A 117 7.69 -3.59 -9.51
C GLY A 117 7.38 -3.22 -8.07
N PHE A 118 7.50 -4.19 -7.14
CA PHE A 118 7.34 -4.01 -5.68
C PHE A 118 6.03 -3.29 -5.30
N GLY A 119 5.01 -3.42 -6.16
CA GLY A 119 3.74 -2.72 -6.01
C GLY A 119 3.63 -1.40 -6.76
N ASN A 120 4.69 -0.76 -7.23
CA ASN A 120 4.61 0.46 -8.05
C ASN A 120 3.82 0.21 -9.34
N LYS A 121 4.12 -0.89 -10.03
CA LYS A 121 3.48 -1.29 -11.29
C LYS A 121 2.13 -2.01 -11.09
N GLN A 122 1.52 -1.91 -9.91
CA GLN A 122 0.15 -2.34 -9.62
C GLN A 122 -0.91 -1.24 -9.83
N ASP A 123 -0.52 -0.10 -10.40
CA ASP A 123 -1.44 0.91 -10.90
C ASP A 123 -1.41 0.96 -12.43
N VAL A 124 -2.46 1.54 -13.02
CA VAL A 124 -2.46 1.92 -14.41
C VAL A 124 -1.66 3.22 -14.51
N LEU A 125 -0.47 3.15 -15.08
CA LEU A 125 0.44 4.27 -15.11
C LEU A 125 0.23 5.11 -16.40
N TYR A 126 0.83 4.66 -17.50
CA TYR A 126 0.85 5.42 -18.76
C TYR A 126 0.30 4.63 -19.95
N GLU A 127 -0.20 3.42 -19.72
CA GLU A 127 -0.67 2.55 -20.78
C GLU A 127 -1.83 3.13 -21.57
N PRO A 128 -2.85 3.77 -20.95
CA PRO A 128 -3.91 4.43 -21.70
C PRO A 128 -3.40 5.58 -22.57
N LEU A 129 -2.44 6.38 -22.04
CA LEU A 129 -1.82 7.46 -22.80
C LEU A 129 -1.07 6.92 -24.02
N ASN A 130 -0.27 5.85 -23.83
CA ASN A 130 0.48 5.25 -24.93
C ASN A 130 -0.45 4.64 -26.00
N ALA A 131 -1.54 4.00 -25.57
CA ALA A 131 -2.55 3.50 -26.48
C ALA A 131 -3.24 4.64 -27.27
N PHE A 132 -3.52 5.76 -26.63
CA PHE A 132 -4.04 6.96 -27.28
C PHE A 132 -3.05 7.54 -28.32
N LEU A 133 -1.78 7.66 -27.94
CA LEU A 133 -0.73 8.16 -28.85
C LEU A 133 -0.59 7.26 -30.09
N THR A 134 -0.61 5.95 -29.93
CA THR A 134 -0.59 5.01 -31.06
C THR A 134 -1.77 5.23 -32.01
N MET A 135 -2.97 5.43 -31.48
CA MET A 135 -4.15 5.72 -32.33
C MET A 135 -3.99 7.05 -33.07
N SER A 136 -3.43 8.06 -32.42
CA SER A 136 -3.21 9.39 -33.01
C SER A 136 -2.19 9.41 -34.15
N VAL A 137 -1.29 8.42 -34.20
CA VAL A 137 -0.30 8.28 -35.29
C VAL A 137 -0.69 7.18 -36.29
N GLY A 138 -1.99 6.87 -36.40
CA GLY A 138 -2.50 5.91 -37.37
C GLY A 138 -2.16 4.44 -37.05
N GLY A 139 -2.05 4.09 -35.79
CA GLY A 139 -1.77 2.71 -35.34
C GLY A 139 -0.30 2.30 -35.36
N ARG A 140 0.59 3.21 -35.69
CA ARG A 140 2.04 2.95 -35.71
C ARG A 140 2.54 2.67 -34.30
N PRO A 141 3.62 1.86 -34.17
CA PRO A 141 4.22 1.60 -32.87
C PRO A 141 4.71 2.87 -32.18
N VAL A 142 4.32 3.04 -30.92
CA VAL A 142 4.75 4.12 -30.03
C VAL A 142 5.34 3.50 -28.78
N ARG A 143 6.54 3.91 -28.40
CA ARG A 143 7.17 3.56 -27.11
C ARG A 143 7.09 4.74 -26.16
N LEU A 144 6.63 4.48 -24.96
CA LEU A 144 6.61 5.43 -23.85
C LEU A 144 7.41 4.85 -22.70
N GLU A 145 8.44 5.55 -22.31
CA GLU A 145 9.28 5.23 -21.16
C GLU A 145 9.47 6.51 -20.36
N ILE A 146 9.32 6.42 -19.05
CA ILE A 146 9.51 7.56 -18.16
C ILE A 146 10.87 7.46 -17.46
N SER A 147 11.48 8.61 -17.21
CA SER A 147 12.79 8.69 -16.56
C SER A 147 12.72 8.24 -15.08
N ARG A 148 13.87 8.13 -14.44
CA ARG A 148 13.94 7.84 -13.00
C ARG A 148 13.31 8.96 -12.18
N GLU A 149 13.56 10.20 -12.54
CA GLU A 149 13.05 11.40 -11.90
C GLU A 149 11.51 11.46 -12.03
N GLU A 150 10.99 11.19 -13.21
CA GLU A 150 9.56 11.11 -13.47
C GLU A 150 8.92 9.94 -12.71
N THR A 151 9.61 8.80 -12.61
CA THR A 151 9.13 7.66 -11.82
C THR A 151 9.02 8.01 -10.34
N ILE A 152 10.00 8.72 -9.78
CA ILE A 152 10.00 9.12 -8.37
C ILE A 152 8.90 10.16 -8.08
N SER A 153 8.72 11.13 -8.98
CA SER A 153 7.79 12.24 -8.78
C SER A 153 6.35 11.94 -9.23
N GLY A 154 6.19 11.14 -10.29
CA GLY A 154 4.91 10.93 -10.98
C GLY A 154 4.23 9.58 -10.71
N THR A 155 4.87 8.65 -9.97
CA THR A 155 4.28 7.37 -9.64
C THR A 155 4.07 7.20 -8.13
N ARG A 156 3.32 6.17 -7.75
CA ARG A 156 3.04 5.91 -6.34
C ARG A 156 4.30 5.49 -5.57
N THR A 157 4.27 5.73 -4.28
CA THR A 157 5.34 5.39 -3.33
C THR A 157 4.85 4.34 -2.32
N ARG A 158 5.75 3.80 -1.51
CA ARG A 158 5.39 3.14 -0.27
C ARG A 158 4.76 4.17 0.67
N HIS A 159 3.75 3.73 1.43
CA HIS A 159 3.12 4.58 2.42
C HIS A 159 4.02 4.78 3.62
N ALA A 160 4.03 5.99 4.18
CA ALA A 160 4.60 6.23 5.49
C ALA A 160 3.70 5.59 6.56
N ILE A 161 4.29 4.88 7.50
CA ILE A 161 3.55 4.19 8.56
C ILE A 161 4.22 4.51 9.89
N LYS A 162 3.41 4.99 10.86
CA LYS A 162 3.79 5.04 12.26
C LYS A 162 3.16 3.89 13.00
N GLY A 163 3.94 3.13 13.73
CA GLY A 163 3.48 1.95 14.46
C GLY A 163 3.90 2.01 15.92
N LYS A 164 2.98 1.67 16.82
CA LYS A 164 3.24 1.45 18.22
C LYS A 164 3.04 -0.03 18.53
N CYS A 165 4.12 -0.69 18.88
CA CYS A 165 4.12 -2.12 19.23
C CYS A 165 4.25 -2.29 20.73
N ARG A 166 3.40 -3.13 21.30
CA ARG A 166 3.53 -3.63 22.67
C ARG A 166 3.60 -5.14 22.65
N GLY A 167 4.44 -5.72 23.52
CA GLY A 167 4.59 -7.15 23.65
C GLY A 167 4.93 -7.55 25.06
N LEU A 168 4.38 -8.69 25.49
CA LEU A 168 4.78 -9.40 26.71
C LEU A 168 5.47 -10.68 26.30
N VAL A 169 6.69 -10.86 26.74
CA VAL A 169 7.54 -11.99 26.38
C VAL A 169 8.20 -12.56 27.64
N THR A 170 8.25 -13.86 27.73
CA THR A 170 9.04 -14.53 28.79
C THR A 170 10.54 -14.51 28.47
N LYS A 171 11.41 -14.68 29.48
CA LYS A 171 12.87 -14.72 29.26
C LYS A 171 13.32 -15.83 28.32
N ASP A 172 12.57 -16.92 28.24
CA ASP A 172 12.81 -18.04 27.33
C ASP A 172 12.31 -17.78 25.90
N GLY A 173 11.74 -16.58 25.63
CA GLY A 173 11.34 -16.16 24.32
C GLY A 173 9.89 -16.48 23.93
N ARG A 174 9.06 -16.95 24.83
CA ARG A 174 7.66 -17.22 24.59
C ARG A 174 6.86 -15.91 24.57
N ILE A 175 6.09 -15.68 23.51
CA ILE A 175 5.22 -14.50 23.38
C ILE A 175 3.90 -14.77 24.11
N LEU A 176 3.56 -13.95 25.09
CA LEU A 176 2.34 -14.08 25.88
C LEU A 176 1.19 -13.23 25.31
N ALA A 177 1.50 -12.01 24.88
CA ALA A 177 0.52 -11.11 24.25
C ALA A 177 1.21 -10.10 23.35
N ARG A 178 0.48 -9.59 22.33
CA ARG A 178 0.98 -8.57 21.41
C ARG A 178 -0.13 -7.57 21.06
N LYS A 179 0.23 -6.30 20.94
CA LYS A 179 -0.63 -5.24 20.44
C LYS A 179 0.14 -4.42 19.41
N LEU A 180 -0.47 -4.14 18.26
CA LEU A 180 0.06 -3.25 17.26
C LEU A 180 -1.00 -2.21 16.88
N GLU A 181 -0.66 -0.97 17.03
CA GLU A 181 -1.41 0.17 16.49
C GLU A 181 -0.62 0.74 15.33
N ALA A 182 -1.22 0.84 14.15
CA ALA A 182 -0.55 1.36 12.96
C ALA A 182 -1.38 2.49 12.33
N TYR A 183 -0.69 3.56 11.97
CA TYR A 183 -1.24 4.75 11.32
C TYR A 183 -0.57 4.89 9.96
N ALA A 184 -1.29 4.57 8.89
CA ALA A 184 -0.76 4.65 7.54
C ALA A 184 -1.18 5.95 6.87
N ASN A 185 -0.19 6.69 6.36
CA ASN A 185 -0.41 7.86 5.52
C ASN A 185 -0.55 7.42 4.06
N ASN A 186 -1.77 7.43 3.58
CA ASN A 186 -2.11 6.93 2.25
C ASN A 186 -1.96 7.97 1.14
N GLY A 187 -1.82 9.23 1.49
CA GLY A 187 -1.81 10.33 0.53
C GLY A 187 -3.18 10.58 -0.12
N ALA A 188 -3.21 11.51 -1.07
CA ALA A 188 -4.45 12.00 -1.69
C ALA A 188 -5.18 10.95 -2.54
N TYR A 189 -4.44 10.06 -3.19
CA TYR A 189 -5.00 9.13 -4.18
C TYR A 189 -5.38 7.77 -3.62
N ALA A 190 -5.15 7.52 -2.34
CA ALA A 190 -5.47 6.29 -1.64
C ALA A 190 -4.87 4.99 -2.22
N SER A 191 -4.66 4.88 -3.50
CA SER A 191 -4.06 3.74 -4.20
C SER A 191 -4.51 2.38 -3.61
N HIS A 192 -3.60 1.52 -3.20
CA HIS A 192 -3.88 0.23 -2.55
C HIS A 192 -3.78 0.26 -1.03
N GLY A 193 -3.87 1.43 -0.40
CA GLY A 193 -3.65 1.61 1.04
C GLY A 193 -4.51 0.71 1.92
N HIS A 194 -5.79 0.54 1.58
CA HIS A 194 -6.69 -0.36 2.30
C HIS A 194 -6.20 -1.82 2.29
N ALA A 195 -5.72 -2.30 1.14
CA ALA A 195 -5.18 -3.66 1.00
C ALA A 195 -3.83 -3.81 1.72
N ILE A 196 -3.00 -2.77 1.71
CA ILE A 196 -1.72 -2.77 2.42
C ILE A 196 -1.94 -2.87 3.92
N CYS A 197 -2.90 -2.10 4.46
CA CYS A 197 -3.25 -2.16 5.89
C CYS A 197 -3.84 -3.52 6.28
N ALA A 198 -4.74 -4.07 5.47
CA ALA A 198 -5.28 -5.41 5.70
C ALA A 198 -4.18 -6.48 5.65
N ASN A 199 -3.23 -6.37 4.71
CA ASN A 199 -2.10 -7.28 4.62
C ASN A 199 -1.15 -7.14 5.81
N CYS A 200 -0.91 -5.94 6.31
CA CYS A 200 -0.13 -5.73 7.52
C CYS A 200 -0.74 -6.50 8.71
N GLY A 201 -2.05 -6.38 8.92
CA GLY A 201 -2.77 -7.16 9.93
C GLY A 201 -2.69 -8.68 9.71
N ASN A 202 -2.85 -9.12 8.46
CA ASN A 202 -2.74 -10.54 8.11
C ASN A 202 -1.34 -11.11 8.34
N VAL A 203 -0.28 -10.35 8.06
CA VAL A 203 1.11 -10.76 8.34
C VAL A 203 1.33 -10.80 9.85
N PHE A 204 0.86 -9.81 10.59
CA PHE A 204 0.94 -9.80 12.04
C PHE A 204 0.22 -11.00 12.68
N LYS A 205 -0.95 -11.38 12.11
CA LYS A 205 -1.70 -12.57 12.49
C LYS A 205 -0.94 -13.88 12.18
N LYS A 206 -0.43 -14.01 10.94
CA LYS A 206 0.22 -15.23 10.45
C LYS A 206 1.64 -15.42 10.96
N GLY A 207 2.33 -14.34 11.30
CA GLY A 207 3.69 -14.38 11.85
C GLY A 207 3.78 -14.92 13.27
N SER A 208 2.65 -15.28 13.87
CA SER A 208 2.60 -15.98 15.13
C SER A 208 2.41 -17.47 14.87
N PHE A 209 3.46 -18.24 15.04
CA PHE A 209 3.40 -19.69 15.18
C PHE A 209 2.77 -20.10 16.52
N ASP A 210 2.35 -19.13 17.33
CA ASP A 210 1.75 -19.32 18.64
C ASP A 210 0.30 -18.80 18.62
N THR A 211 -0.59 -19.46 19.34
CA THR A 211 -1.99 -19.10 19.57
C THR A 211 -2.14 -17.94 20.56
N SER A 212 -1.08 -17.19 20.82
CA SER A 212 -1.11 -16.05 21.73
C SER A 212 -2.10 -14.99 21.24
N PRO A 213 -2.93 -14.44 22.13
CA PRO A 213 -3.88 -13.39 21.79
C PRO A 213 -3.15 -12.14 21.28
N TYR A 214 -3.77 -11.50 20.28
CA TYR A 214 -3.24 -10.26 19.72
C TYR A 214 -4.35 -9.26 19.45
N SER A 215 -4.02 -7.98 19.47
CA SER A 215 -4.84 -6.93 18.89
C SER A 215 -4.08 -6.14 17.85
N PHE A 216 -4.78 -5.77 16.81
CA PHE A 216 -4.26 -5.00 15.71
C PHE A 216 -5.23 -3.88 15.36
N TYR A 217 -4.76 -2.64 15.50
CA TYR A 217 -5.50 -1.44 15.14
C TYR A 217 -4.81 -0.77 13.97
N VAL A 218 -5.55 -0.46 12.91
CA VAL A 218 -5.05 0.32 11.79
C VAL A 218 -5.96 1.49 11.53
N ASN A 219 -5.37 2.66 11.50
CA ASN A 219 -6.01 3.89 11.02
C ASN A 219 -5.36 4.29 9.70
N LEU A 220 -6.14 4.34 8.64
CA LEU A 220 -5.73 4.79 7.33
C LEU A 220 -6.19 6.23 7.13
N PHE A 221 -5.27 7.12 6.89
CA PHE A 221 -5.54 8.54 6.74
C PHE A 221 -5.30 9.04 5.34
N PHE A 222 -6.17 9.93 4.86
CA PHE A 222 -5.81 10.85 3.79
C PHE A 222 -4.87 11.91 4.36
N SER A 223 -3.72 12.10 3.76
CA SER A 223 -2.86 13.22 4.05
C SER A 223 -2.45 13.86 2.73
N ILE A 224 -2.81 15.12 2.55
CA ILE A 224 -2.13 15.98 1.60
C ILE A 224 -1.00 16.67 2.38
N ASN A 225 0.10 15.98 2.60
CA ASN A 225 1.35 16.69 2.81
C ASN A 225 1.96 16.95 1.43
N VAL A 226 1.38 17.88 0.70
CA VAL A 226 2.13 18.63 -0.30
C VAL A 226 3.10 19.48 0.53
N ILE A 227 4.29 18.96 0.73
CA ILE A 227 5.42 19.81 1.13
C ILE A 227 5.68 20.68 -0.09
N MET A 228 4.98 21.81 -0.16
CA MET A 228 5.42 22.90 -1.02
C MET A 228 6.78 23.32 -0.46
N PRO A 229 7.86 23.26 -1.26
CA PRO A 229 9.10 23.86 -0.84
C PRO A 229 8.77 25.33 -0.52
N LYS A 230 9.09 25.77 0.69
CA LYS A 230 9.05 27.19 0.99
C LYS A 230 9.90 27.88 -0.09
N ARG A 231 9.26 28.63 -0.96
CA ARG A 231 9.97 29.57 -1.81
C ARG A 231 10.62 30.56 -0.87
N GLY A 232 11.97 30.53 -0.80
CA GLY A 232 12.77 31.57 -0.20
C GLY A 232 12.62 32.87 -0.98
#